data_4669749e380b9ae1b1e12a6fdb185a14
#
_entry.id   4669749e380b9ae1b1e12a6fdb185a14
#
_cell.length_a   1.000
_cell.length_b   1.000
_cell.length_c   1.000
_cell.angle_alpha   90.00
_cell.angle_beta   90.00
_cell.angle_gamma   90.00
#
_symmetry.space_group_name_H-M   'P 1'
#
loop_
_entity.id
_entity.type
_entity.pdbx_description
1 polymer ?
#
loop_
_entity_poly.entity_id
_entity_poly.type
_entity_poly.pdbx_seq_one_letter_code
_entity_poly.pdbx_strand_id
1 'polypeptide(L)'
;MANEYNTDMQELFLRMIVTNAELFVRVTNIFNPENFDRRLRPVAEFMVEHTQQYNLLPNSTQIKATTGETIESVDDMDEGHSEWFLNEFESFTKRQELERAIMKS
;
A
#
# COMPACT_ATOMS: atom_id res chain seq x y z
N MET A 1 20.48 4.18 10.78
CA MET A 1 19.38 5.12 10.79
C MET A 1 18.04 4.41 10.67
N ALA A 2 17.08 4.84 11.44
CA ALA A 2 15.76 4.20 11.39
C ALA A 2 15.14 4.36 10.01
N ASN A 3 14.47 3.32 9.56
CA ASN A 3 13.73 3.36 8.32
C ASN A 3 12.46 4.20 8.54
N GLU A 4 12.33 5.28 7.79
CA GLU A 4 11.18 6.16 7.92
C GLU A 4 9.87 5.46 7.54
N TYR A 5 9.98 4.44 6.70
CA TYR A 5 8.82 3.70 6.20
C TYR A 5 8.84 2.29 6.74
N ASN A 6 8.72 2.19 8.08
CA ASN A 6 8.67 0.89 8.73
C ASN A 6 7.35 0.18 8.41
N THR A 7 7.21 -1.05 8.91
CA THR A 7 6.04 -1.86 8.61
C THR A 7 4.73 -1.18 9.02
N ASP A 8 4.74 -0.48 10.15
CA ASP A 8 3.54 0.22 10.61
C ASP A 8 3.11 1.32 9.63
N MET A 9 4.06 2.06 9.09
CA MET A 9 3.77 3.09 8.12
C MET A 9 3.24 2.47 6.83
N GLN A 10 3.84 1.38 6.39
CA GLN A 10 3.39 0.67 5.20
C GLN A 10 1.97 0.12 5.37
N GLU A 11 1.69 -0.40 6.56
CA GLU A 11 0.35 -0.88 6.86
C GLU A 11 -0.65 0.26 6.82
N LEU A 12 -0.27 1.43 7.32
CA LEU A 12 -1.14 2.60 7.26
C LEU A 12 -1.47 2.97 5.81
N PHE A 13 -0.49 2.91 4.91
CA PHE A 13 -0.74 3.16 3.50
C PHE A 13 -1.82 2.22 2.95
N LEU A 14 -1.72 0.95 3.28
CA LEU A 14 -2.70 -0.03 2.80
C LEU A 14 -4.08 0.21 3.41
N ARG A 15 -4.12 0.60 4.68
CA ARG A 15 -5.38 0.92 5.35
C ARG A 15 -6.06 2.14 4.70
N MET A 16 -5.28 3.13 4.33
CA MET A 16 -5.82 4.32 3.67
C MET A 16 -6.37 3.97 2.29
N ILE A 17 -5.68 3.10 1.57
CA ILE A 17 -6.15 2.64 0.26
C ILE A 17 -7.48 1.90 0.38
N VAL A 18 -7.60 1.03 1.38
CA VAL A 18 -8.85 0.30 1.62
C VAL A 18 -9.98 1.26 1.96
N THR A 19 -9.65 2.34 2.69
CA THR A 19 -10.64 3.33 3.07
C THR A 19 -11.13 4.14 1.87
N ASN A 20 -10.21 4.46 0.96
CA ASN A 20 -10.54 5.29 -0.20
C ASN A 20 -9.88 4.70 -1.46
N ALA A 21 -10.65 3.93 -2.20
CA ALA A 21 -10.16 3.22 -3.38
C ALA A 21 -9.60 4.16 -4.45
N GLU A 22 -10.03 5.41 -4.46
CA GLU A 22 -9.49 6.39 -5.42
C GLU A 22 -7.99 6.59 -5.24
N LEU A 23 -7.50 6.43 -4.01
CA LEU A 23 -6.06 6.54 -3.76
C LEU A 23 -5.28 5.48 -4.54
N PHE A 24 -5.84 4.26 -4.61
CA PHE A 24 -5.20 3.20 -5.36
C PHE A 24 -5.12 3.56 -6.86
N VAL A 25 -6.21 4.12 -7.38
CA VAL A 25 -6.24 4.54 -8.79
C VAL A 25 -5.14 5.56 -9.06
N ARG A 26 -4.95 6.49 -8.15
CA ARG A 26 -3.96 7.55 -8.32
C ARG A 26 -2.52 7.07 -8.25
N VAL A 27 -2.27 5.99 -7.51
CA VAL A 27 -0.90 5.49 -7.34
C VAL A 27 -0.66 4.20 -8.11
N THR A 28 -1.60 3.77 -8.94
CA THR A 28 -1.51 2.51 -9.67
C THR A 28 -0.19 2.40 -10.43
N ASN A 29 0.28 3.49 -11.04
CA ASN A 29 1.50 3.48 -11.83
C ASN A 29 2.74 3.17 -11.02
N ILE A 30 2.73 3.48 -9.74
CA ILE A 30 3.91 3.32 -8.90
C ILE A 30 3.70 2.26 -7.82
N PHE A 31 2.52 1.65 -7.76
CA PHE A 31 2.21 0.64 -6.75
C PHE A 31 2.88 -0.68 -7.13
N ASN A 32 3.88 -1.06 -6.35
CA ASN A 32 4.64 -2.29 -6.58
C ASN A 32 4.70 -3.09 -5.29
N PRO A 33 4.10 -4.29 -5.26
CA PRO A 33 4.11 -5.12 -4.05
C PRO A 33 5.51 -5.40 -3.50
N GLU A 34 6.52 -5.42 -4.36
CA GLU A 34 7.89 -5.69 -3.91
C GLU A 34 8.45 -4.58 -3.04
N ASN A 35 7.83 -3.40 -3.03
CA ASN A 35 8.27 -2.31 -2.17
C ASN A 35 7.87 -2.50 -0.72
N PHE A 36 6.93 -3.39 -0.46
CA PHE A 36 6.43 -3.61 0.89
C PHE A 36 7.22 -4.69 1.62
N ASP A 37 7.22 -4.62 2.96
CA ASP A 37 7.85 -5.65 3.77
C ASP A 37 7.21 -7.00 3.50
N ARG A 38 7.97 -8.05 3.77
CA ARG A 38 7.54 -9.41 3.49
C ARG A 38 6.14 -9.73 4.03
N ARG A 39 5.84 -9.26 5.24
CA ARG A 39 4.54 -9.52 5.86
C ARG A 39 3.38 -8.91 5.07
N LEU A 40 3.60 -7.74 4.51
CA LEU A 40 2.54 -7.01 3.80
C LEU A 40 2.52 -7.26 2.30
N ARG A 41 3.58 -7.87 1.77
CA ARG A 41 3.67 -8.11 0.34
C ARG A 41 2.49 -8.91 -0.21
N PRO A 42 2.05 -10.00 0.44
CA PRO A 42 0.88 -10.74 -0.05
C PRO A 42 -0.37 -9.88 -0.14
N VAL A 43 -0.54 -8.95 0.82
CA VAL A 43 -1.68 -8.04 0.79
C VAL A 43 -1.62 -7.15 -0.45
N ALA A 44 -0.45 -6.56 -0.70
CA ALA A 44 -0.28 -5.68 -1.85
C ALA A 44 -0.49 -6.44 -3.16
N GLU A 45 0.03 -7.66 -3.24
CA GLU A 45 -0.14 -8.49 -4.42
C GLU A 45 -1.62 -8.82 -4.65
N PHE A 46 -2.33 -9.15 -3.58
CA PHE A 46 -3.75 -9.47 -3.68
C PHE A 46 -4.55 -8.26 -4.16
N MET A 47 -4.21 -7.08 -3.66
CA MET A 47 -4.88 -5.85 -4.09
C MET A 47 -4.73 -5.63 -5.59
N VAL A 48 -3.52 -5.81 -6.10
CA VAL A 48 -3.27 -5.63 -7.54
C VAL A 48 -4.03 -6.67 -8.35
N GLU A 49 -3.92 -7.93 -7.98
CA GLU A 49 -4.54 -9.03 -8.73
C GLU A 49 -6.06 -8.92 -8.71
N HIS A 50 -6.63 -8.63 -7.55
CA HIS A 50 -8.08 -8.52 -7.42
C HIS A 50 -8.61 -7.36 -8.27
N THR A 51 -7.91 -6.23 -8.25
CA THR A 51 -8.31 -5.08 -9.04
C THR A 51 -8.24 -5.37 -10.53
N GLN A 52 -7.20 -6.08 -10.96
CA GLN A 52 -7.06 -6.43 -12.37
C GLN A 52 -8.16 -7.38 -12.82
N GLN A 53 -8.57 -8.28 -11.95
CA GLN A 53 -9.56 -9.30 -12.31
C GLN A 53 -10.99 -8.78 -12.20
N TYR A 54 -11.29 -8.00 -11.17
CA TYR A 54 -12.66 -7.59 -10.89
C TYR A 54 -12.90 -6.10 -11.05
N ASN A 55 -11.86 -5.35 -11.37
CA ASN A 55 -11.96 -3.90 -11.52
C ASN A 55 -12.43 -3.22 -10.23
N LEU A 56 -12.06 -3.80 -9.10
CA LEU A 56 -12.53 -3.38 -7.77
C LEU A 56 -11.52 -3.86 -6.73
N LEU A 57 -11.18 -2.99 -5.78
CA LEU A 57 -10.30 -3.38 -4.69
C LEU A 57 -10.98 -4.38 -3.76
N PRO A 58 -10.22 -5.29 -3.16
CA PRO A 58 -10.79 -6.17 -2.15
C PRO A 58 -11.10 -5.37 -0.89
N ASN A 59 -12.07 -5.83 -0.11
CA ASN A 59 -12.36 -5.20 1.19
C ASN A 59 -11.56 -5.88 2.30
N SER A 60 -11.66 -5.33 3.51
CA SER A 60 -10.90 -5.84 4.65
C SER A 60 -11.17 -7.32 4.93
N THR A 61 -12.41 -7.73 4.78
CA THR A 61 -12.79 -9.12 5.03
C THR A 61 -12.11 -10.06 4.03
N GLN A 62 -12.11 -9.66 2.76
CA GLN A 62 -11.46 -10.46 1.72
C GLN A 62 -9.96 -10.55 1.93
N ILE A 63 -9.34 -9.44 2.32
CA ILE A 63 -7.90 -9.41 2.58
C ILE A 63 -7.57 -10.37 3.73
N LYS A 64 -8.32 -10.30 4.81
CA LYS A 64 -8.10 -11.16 5.96
C LYS A 64 -8.26 -12.64 5.59
N ALA A 65 -9.31 -12.96 4.85
CA ALA A 65 -9.58 -14.33 4.46
C ALA A 65 -8.51 -14.90 3.53
N THR A 66 -7.95 -14.05 2.67
CA THR A 66 -7.00 -14.50 1.66
C THR A 66 -5.56 -14.50 2.15
N THR A 67 -5.16 -13.47 2.89
CA THR A 67 -3.77 -13.29 3.29
C THR A 67 -3.50 -13.52 4.77
N GLY A 68 -4.54 -13.53 5.58
CA GLY A 68 -4.39 -13.65 7.03
C GLY A 68 -4.09 -12.35 7.73
N GLU A 69 -3.86 -11.27 7.00
CA GLU A 69 -3.54 -9.98 7.58
C GLU A 69 -4.77 -9.11 7.75
N THR A 70 -4.83 -8.39 8.86
CA THR A 70 -5.95 -7.48 9.14
C THR A 70 -5.58 -6.07 8.68
N ILE A 71 -6.27 -5.61 7.65
CA ILE A 71 -6.08 -4.27 7.11
C ILE A 71 -7.43 -3.56 7.20
N GLU A 72 -7.61 -2.81 8.27
CA GLU A 72 -8.89 -2.15 8.54
C GLU A 72 -8.91 -0.72 8.01
N SER A 73 -10.12 -0.22 7.77
CA SER A 73 -10.32 1.16 7.34
C SER A 73 -9.79 2.14 8.38
N VAL A 74 -9.40 3.31 7.90
CA VAL A 74 -8.97 4.41 8.75
C VAL A 74 -10.15 5.35 8.96
N ASP A 75 -10.36 5.78 10.21
CA ASP A 75 -11.42 6.75 10.51
C ASP A 75 -11.00 8.17 10.12
N ASP A 76 -11.97 9.01 9.85
CA ASP A 76 -11.76 10.45 9.64
C ASP A 76 -10.77 10.80 8.54
N MET A 77 -10.86 10.09 7.42
CA MET A 77 -10.03 10.42 6.27
C MET A 77 -10.67 11.57 5.49
N ASP A 78 -9.98 12.70 5.42
CA ASP A 78 -10.43 13.83 4.63
C ASP A 78 -9.44 14.11 3.49
N GLU A 79 -9.69 15.21 2.76
CA GLU A 79 -8.88 15.55 1.61
C GLU A 79 -7.41 15.82 1.96
N GLY A 80 -7.17 16.42 3.12
CA GLY A 80 -5.81 16.67 3.58
C GLY A 80 -5.05 15.38 3.81
N HIS A 81 -5.73 14.36 4.35
CA HIS A 81 -5.11 13.06 4.56
C HIS A 81 -4.78 12.39 3.23
N SER A 82 -5.62 12.58 2.22
CA SER A 82 -5.35 12.01 0.90
C SER A 82 -4.12 12.65 0.27
N GLU A 83 -3.95 13.96 0.41
CA GLU A 83 -2.75 14.63 -0.09
C GLU A 83 -1.51 14.15 0.62
N TRP A 84 -1.60 14.01 1.94
CA TRP A 84 -0.49 13.47 2.73
C TRP A 84 -0.11 12.08 2.22
N PHE A 85 -1.11 11.23 2.00
CA PHE A 85 -0.88 9.88 1.50
C PHE A 85 -0.12 9.91 0.17
N LEU A 86 -0.60 10.72 -0.77
CA LEU A 86 -0.01 10.75 -2.11
C LEU A 86 1.46 11.17 -2.05
N ASN A 87 1.76 12.19 -1.25
CA ASN A 87 3.14 12.66 -1.11
C ASN A 87 4.03 11.63 -0.44
N GLU A 88 3.56 11.05 0.65
CA GLU A 88 4.36 10.08 1.40
C GLU A 88 4.53 8.77 0.63
N PHE A 89 3.48 8.33 -0.05
CA PHE A 89 3.55 7.10 -0.81
C PHE A 89 4.54 7.22 -1.98
N GLU A 90 4.55 8.37 -2.63
CA GLU A 90 5.50 8.61 -3.71
C GLU A 90 6.94 8.56 -3.18
N SER A 91 7.19 9.22 -2.05
CA SER A 91 8.51 9.19 -1.43
C SER A 91 8.90 7.78 -0.99
N PHE A 92 7.95 7.05 -0.42
CA PHE A 92 8.17 5.66 -0.03
C PHE A 92 8.57 4.81 -1.24
N THR A 93 7.84 4.94 -2.33
CA THR A 93 8.12 4.17 -3.54
C THR A 93 9.50 4.46 -4.09
N LYS A 94 9.85 5.74 -4.19
CA LYS A 94 11.17 6.14 -4.69
C LYS A 94 12.29 5.59 -3.81
N ARG A 95 12.10 5.66 -2.51
CA ARG A 95 13.12 5.18 -1.58
C ARG A 95 13.32 3.68 -1.69
N GLN A 96 12.21 2.93 -1.77
CA GLN A 96 12.31 1.48 -1.87
C GLN A 96 12.95 1.05 -3.16
N GLU A 97 12.62 1.70 -4.26
CA GLU A 97 13.19 1.37 -5.55
C GLU A 97 14.68 1.69 -5.60
N LEU A 98 15.07 2.80 -4.98
CA LEU A 98 16.48 3.16 -4.91
C LEU A 98 17.27 2.13 -4.10
N GLU A 99 16.72 1.73 -2.95
CA GLU A 99 17.39 0.73 -2.11
C GLU A 99 17.56 -0.61 -2.84
N ARG A 100 16.54 -1.04 -3.56
CA ARG A 100 16.66 -2.29 -4.32
C ARG A 100 17.70 -2.19 -5.42
N ALA A 101 17.76 -1.05 -6.09
CA ALA A 101 18.74 -0.83 -7.15
C ALA A 101 20.16 -0.89 -6.59
N ILE A 102 20.39 -0.29 -5.42
CA ILE A 102 21.70 -0.29 -4.78
C ILE A 102 22.08 -1.72 -4.36
N MET A 103 21.14 -2.45 -3.80
CA MET A 103 21.42 -3.80 -3.32
C MET A 103 21.66 -4.81 -4.43
N LYS A 104 21.16 -4.53 -5.62
CA LYS A 104 21.37 -5.41 -6.77
C LYS A 104 22.72 -5.22 -7.43
N SER A 105 23.41 -4.14 -7.14
CA SER A 105 24.67 -3.80 -7.80
C SER A 105 25.84 -4.64 -7.37
#